data_d29dd11bac96ef7223b87846134544c4
#
_entry.id   d29dd11bac96ef7223b87846134544c4
#
_cell.length_a   1.000
_cell.length_b   1.000
_cell.length_c   1.000
_cell.angle_alpha   90.00
_cell.angle_beta   90.00
_cell.angle_gamma   90.00
#
_symmetry.space_group_name_H-M   'P 1'
#
loop_
_entity.id
_entity.type
_entity.pdbx_description
1 polymer ?
#
loop_
_entity_poly.entity_id
_entity_poly.type
_entity_poly.pdbx_seq_one_letter_code
_entity_poly.pdbx_strand_id
1 'polypeptide(L)'
;MTEPRYPRNLNHLARYINQPLFPFALRRFLFHYNHPDLEQAPADIKDLPLFEGDIKVYHSAIATYYAPSDLCGAGGLHREYIRSTPSFHGHRCCDTVFVVLDESKKGMEGMEIGRILLFFSFQYRWRNFSCALINWFVYDDEPDCDTGMWTVQMEHDRHGRPTIEVINIDSIAWGAHLLPVYGSSRVPDDFSHHDTLDSFNSFFVNHYIDHHTHKFITVT
;
A
#
# COMPACT_ATOMS: atom_id res chain seq x y z
N MET A 1 3.08 -27.38 -2.97
CA MET A 1 4.12 -26.67 -2.22
C MET A 1 3.54 -26.26 -0.90
N THR A 2 4.17 -26.58 0.23
CA THR A 2 3.73 -26.13 1.56
C THR A 2 3.94 -24.62 1.64
N GLU A 3 2.89 -23.87 1.97
CA GLU A 3 2.99 -22.43 2.20
C GLU A 3 4.06 -22.14 3.26
N PRO A 4 4.90 -21.10 3.07
CA PRO A 4 5.89 -20.73 4.05
C PRO A 4 5.21 -20.38 5.38
N ARG A 5 5.62 -21.00 6.45
CA ARG A 5 5.13 -20.68 7.81
C ARG A 5 5.80 -19.39 8.27
N TYR A 6 5.06 -18.32 8.26
CA TYR A 6 5.54 -17.05 8.81
C TYR A 6 5.73 -17.10 10.32
N PRO A 7 6.81 -16.48 10.85
CA PRO A 7 6.92 -16.26 12.30
C PRO A 7 5.75 -15.44 12.82
N ARG A 8 5.20 -15.84 13.96
CA ARG A 8 4.09 -15.10 14.59
C ARG A 8 4.55 -13.91 15.42
N ASN A 9 5.77 -13.99 15.97
CA ASN A 9 6.35 -12.90 16.74
C ASN A 9 6.74 -11.74 15.83
N LEU A 10 6.38 -10.51 16.23
CA LEU A 10 6.60 -9.28 15.45
C LEU A 10 8.05 -9.08 15.01
N ASN A 11 9.00 -9.22 15.95
CA ASN A 11 10.43 -8.99 15.63
C ASN A 11 11.02 -10.07 14.72
N HIS A 12 10.59 -11.32 14.90
CA HIS A 12 11.00 -12.41 14.02
C HIS A 12 10.38 -12.27 12.63
N LEU A 13 9.12 -11.84 12.55
CA LEU A 13 8.45 -11.58 11.29
C LEU A 13 9.11 -10.42 10.53
N ALA A 14 9.42 -9.33 11.21
CA ALA A 14 10.11 -8.18 10.64
C ALA A 14 11.47 -8.56 9.98
N ARG A 15 12.24 -9.42 10.64
CA ARG A 15 13.49 -9.96 10.07
C ARG A 15 13.21 -10.89 8.89
N TYR A 16 12.21 -11.77 9.00
CA TYR A 16 11.86 -12.73 7.96
C TYR A 16 11.45 -12.05 6.64
N ILE A 17 10.67 -10.95 6.72
CA ILE A 17 10.24 -10.18 5.55
C ILE A 17 11.22 -9.06 5.16
N ASN A 18 12.37 -8.96 5.84
CA ASN A 18 13.37 -7.90 5.66
C ASN A 18 12.81 -6.47 5.81
N GLN A 19 11.94 -6.27 6.80
CA GLN A 19 11.34 -4.96 7.13
C GLN A 19 11.64 -4.58 8.59
N PRO A 20 12.84 -4.09 8.89
CA PRO A 20 13.28 -3.82 10.27
C PRO A 20 12.48 -2.70 10.97
N LEU A 21 11.83 -1.83 10.20
CA LEU A 21 10.98 -0.74 10.73
C LEU A 21 9.55 -1.20 11.07
N PHE A 22 9.15 -2.41 10.70
CA PHE A 22 7.80 -2.92 10.97
C PHE A 22 7.40 -2.86 12.45
N PRO A 23 8.25 -3.22 13.44
CA PRO A 23 7.89 -3.10 14.85
C PRO A 23 7.60 -1.66 15.27
N PHE A 24 8.32 -0.69 14.71
CA PHE A 24 8.09 0.73 14.97
C PHE A 24 6.77 1.19 14.35
N ALA A 25 6.52 0.84 13.09
CA ALA A 25 5.30 1.20 12.37
C ALA A 25 4.04 0.64 13.07
N LEU A 26 4.07 -0.64 13.51
CA LEU A 26 2.95 -1.25 14.23
C LEU A 26 2.70 -0.54 15.59
N ARG A 27 3.75 -0.21 16.32
CA ARG A 27 3.60 0.46 17.60
C ARG A 27 3.12 1.90 17.47
N ARG A 28 3.48 2.61 16.38
CA ARG A 28 2.89 3.92 16.04
C ARG A 28 1.40 3.79 15.73
N PHE A 29 1.01 2.81 14.94
CA PHE A 29 -0.42 2.51 14.68
C PHE A 29 -1.19 2.31 15.98
N LEU A 30 -0.66 1.52 16.90
CA LEU A 30 -1.28 1.29 18.24
C LEU A 30 -1.30 2.55 19.10
N PHE A 31 -0.32 3.43 18.95
CA PHE A 31 -0.32 4.71 19.66
C PHE A 31 -1.47 5.59 19.19
N HIS A 32 -1.64 5.79 17.88
CA HIS A 32 -2.75 6.58 17.32
C HIS A 32 -4.11 5.95 17.65
N TYR A 33 -4.20 4.62 17.63
CA TYR A 33 -5.42 3.93 18.07
C TYR A 33 -5.77 4.22 19.55
N ASN A 34 -4.77 4.31 20.42
CA ASN A 34 -4.99 4.62 21.84
C ASN A 34 -5.21 6.12 22.12
N HIS A 35 -4.74 6.99 21.21
CA HIS A 35 -4.74 8.44 21.36
C HIS A 35 -5.19 9.09 20.05
N PRO A 36 -6.48 8.97 19.67
CA PRO A 36 -6.98 9.47 18.39
C PRO A 36 -6.90 10.99 18.25
N ASP A 37 -6.84 11.71 19.38
CA ASP A 37 -6.76 13.18 19.40
C ASP A 37 -5.33 13.71 19.19
N LEU A 38 -4.32 12.85 19.16
CA LEU A 38 -2.93 13.24 18.99
C LEU A 38 -2.46 12.97 17.55
N GLU A 39 -2.11 14.02 16.84
CA GLU A 39 -1.61 13.95 15.46
C GLU A 39 -0.21 13.33 15.36
N GLN A 40 0.63 13.52 16.39
CA GLN A 40 2.02 13.08 16.35
C GLN A 40 2.30 12.01 17.40
N ALA A 41 2.85 10.89 16.95
CA ALA A 41 3.37 9.86 17.83
C ALA A 41 4.80 10.19 18.30
N PRO A 42 5.19 9.69 19.50
CA PRO A 42 6.57 9.78 19.98
C PRO A 42 7.59 9.25 18.95
N ALA A 43 8.73 9.93 18.86
CA ALA A 43 9.82 9.52 17.97
C ALA A 43 10.61 8.32 18.53
N ASP A 44 10.67 8.15 19.85
CA ASP A 44 11.35 7.00 20.47
C ASP A 44 10.38 5.82 20.57
N ILE A 45 10.83 4.67 20.08
CA ILE A 45 10.06 3.42 20.16
C ILE A 45 9.74 3.01 21.62
N LYS A 46 10.54 3.44 22.58
CA LYS A 46 10.33 3.13 24.01
C LYS A 46 9.06 3.76 24.56
N ASP A 47 8.67 4.92 24.02
CA ASP A 47 7.48 5.66 24.46
C ASP A 47 6.20 5.18 23.76
N LEU A 48 6.32 4.27 22.79
CA LEU A 48 5.21 3.68 22.07
C LEU A 48 4.65 2.43 22.78
N PRO A 49 3.36 2.11 22.62
CA PRO A 49 2.75 0.92 23.22
C PRO A 49 3.50 -0.36 22.87
N LEU A 50 3.75 -1.22 23.88
CA LEU A 50 4.36 -2.52 23.64
C LEU A 50 3.34 -3.47 23.00
N PHE A 51 3.82 -4.27 22.03
CA PHE A 51 3.05 -5.33 21.40
C PHE A 51 3.79 -6.67 21.51
N GLU A 52 3.13 -7.63 22.17
CA GLU A 52 3.65 -8.99 22.42
C GLU A 52 2.72 -10.07 21.82
N GLY A 53 1.68 -9.65 21.10
CA GLY A 53 0.71 -10.56 20.49
C GLY A 53 1.24 -11.34 19.30
N ASP A 54 0.48 -12.35 18.90
CA ASP A 54 0.71 -13.12 17.69
C ASP A 54 0.20 -12.38 16.44
N ILE A 55 0.95 -12.46 15.36
CA ILE A 55 0.58 -11.95 14.03
C ILE A 55 0.24 -13.12 13.10
N LYS A 56 -0.85 -12.98 12.37
CA LYS A 56 -1.24 -13.88 11.27
C LYS A 56 -1.05 -13.15 9.94
N VAL A 57 -0.37 -13.79 9.00
CA VAL A 57 -0.05 -13.22 7.68
C VAL A 57 -1.00 -13.77 6.62
N TYR A 58 -1.38 -12.91 5.66
CA TYR A 58 -2.20 -13.24 4.51
C TYR A 58 -1.50 -12.79 3.22
N HIS A 59 -1.72 -13.52 2.12
CA HIS A 59 -1.07 -13.26 0.83
C HIS A 59 -1.90 -12.35 -0.09
N SER A 60 -3.17 -12.14 0.24
CA SER A 60 -4.06 -11.29 -0.53
C SER A 60 -5.23 -10.81 0.31
N ALA A 61 -5.82 -9.71 -0.15
CA ALA A 61 -7.11 -9.22 0.29
C ALA A 61 -8.03 -9.04 -0.93
N ILE A 62 -9.33 -8.86 -0.69
CA ILE A 62 -10.30 -8.59 -1.73
C ILE A 62 -10.89 -7.21 -1.45
N ALA A 63 -10.65 -6.26 -2.35
CA ALA A 63 -11.40 -5.02 -2.39
C ALA A 63 -12.76 -5.27 -3.08
N THR A 64 -13.82 -4.70 -2.53
CA THR A 64 -15.16 -4.74 -3.13
C THR A 64 -15.73 -3.33 -3.11
N TYR A 65 -15.98 -2.79 -4.28
CA TYR A 65 -16.43 -1.41 -4.44
C TYR A 65 -17.52 -1.28 -5.51
N TYR A 66 -18.22 -0.17 -5.50
CA TYR A 66 -19.31 0.08 -6.45
C TYR A 66 -18.78 0.77 -7.70
N ALA A 67 -18.79 0.06 -8.81
CA ALA A 67 -18.33 0.51 -10.12
C ALA A 67 -19.38 0.20 -11.20
N PRO A 68 -20.51 0.93 -11.23
CA PRO A 68 -21.65 0.60 -12.10
C PRO A 68 -21.37 0.76 -13.60
N SER A 69 -20.29 1.48 -13.94
CA SER A 69 -19.83 1.66 -15.32
C SER A 69 -19.05 0.48 -15.86
N ASP A 70 -18.60 -0.41 -14.97
CA ASP A 70 -17.86 -1.62 -15.35
C ASP A 70 -18.84 -2.76 -15.66
N LEU A 71 -18.75 -3.30 -16.85
CA LEU A 71 -19.65 -4.35 -17.35
C LEU A 71 -19.53 -5.69 -16.60
N CYS A 72 -18.57 -5.84 -15.71
CA CYS A 72 -18.16 -7.12 -15.09
C CYS A 72 -18.83 -7.42 -13.77
N GLY A 73 -19.51 -6.47 -13.12
CA GLY A 73 -20.04 -6.62 -11.76
C GLY A 73 -21.52 -6.96 -11.71
N ALA A 74 -21.92 -7.97 -10.93
CA ALA A 74 -23.30 -8.21 -10.60
C ALA A 74 -23.82 -7.07 -9.71
N GLY A 75 -24.85 -6.34 -10.16
CA GLY A 75 -25.41 -5.22 -9.42
C GLY A 75 -24.50 -4.01 -9.26
N GLY A 76 -23.49 -3.84 -10.14
CA GLY A 76 -22.55 -2.72 -10.10
C GLY A 76 -21.43 -2.89 -9.06
N LEU A 77 -21.30 -4.05 -8.42
CA LEU A 77 -20.21 -4.35 -7.49
C LEU A 77 -19.04 -4.98 -8.24
N HIS A 78 -17.88 -4.38 -8.13
CA HIS A 78 -16.62 -4.93 -8.62
C HIS A 78 -15.82 -5.58 -7.47
N ARG A 79 -15.10 -6.67 -7.78
CA ARG A 79 -14.24 -7.38 -6.83
C ARG A 79 -12.86 -7.52 -7.42
N GLU A 80 -11.88 -7.02 -6.70
CA GLU A 80 -10.49 -7.05 -7.10
C GLU A 80 -9.64 -7.75 -6.05
N TYR A 81 -8.69 -8.60 -6.50
CA TYR A 81 -7.70 -9.23 -5.65
C TYR A 81 -6.45 -8.37 -5.56
N ILE A 82 -6.13 -7.89 -4.37
CA ILE A 82 -4.90 -7.18 -4.05
C ILE A 82 -3.94 -8.17 -3.39
N ARG A 83 -2.72 -8.30 -3.92
CA ARG A 83 -1.74 -9.32 -3.54
C ARG A 83 -0.55 -8.72 -2.82
N SER A 84 -0.09 -9.46 -1.82
CA SER A 84 1.24 -9.30 -1.23
C SER A 84 1.75 -10.70 -0.89
N THR A 85 2.40 -11.32 -1.85
CA THR A 85 2.82 -12.72 -1.75
C THR A 85 4.28 -12.88 -2.21
N PRO A 86 5.04 -13.76 -1.54
CA PRO A 86 6.42 -14.05 -1.94
C PRO A 86 6.51 -14.78 -3.28
N SER A 87 5.40 -15.41 -3.73
CA SER A 87 5.38 -16.13 -5.00
C SER A 87 4.01 -16.07 -5.66
N PHE A 88 3.94 -15.39 -6.79
CA PHE A 88 2.86 -15.39 -7.75
C PHE A 88 3.47 -15.63 -9.14
N HIS A 89 3.11 -16.74 -9.78
CA HIS A 89 3.77 -17.20 -11.01
C HIS A 89 5.30 -17.30 -10.93
N GLY A 90 5.83 -17.60 -9.73
CA GLY A 90 7.27 -17.76 -9.50
C GLY A 90 7.99 -16.50 -9.03
N HIS A 91 7.33 -15.34 -9.01
CA HIS A 91 7.91 -14.04 -8.63
C HIS A 91 7.17 -13.42 -7.44
N ARG A 92 7.87 -12.56 -6.69
CA ARG A 92 7.24 -11.76 -5.64
C ARG A 92 6.22 -10.80 -6.26
N CYS A 93 5.03 -10.73 -5.68
CA CYS A 93 3.99 -9.80 -6.08
C CYS A 93 3.58 -8.93 -4.89
N CYS A 94 3.71 -7.62 -5.05
CA CYS A 94 3.32 -6.60 -4.07
C CYS A 94 2.56 -5.52 -4.82
N ASP A 95 1.24 -5.62 -4.83
CA ASP A 95 0.38 -4.70 -5.56
C ASP A 95 0.40 -3.31 -4.93
N THR A 96 0.12 -2.30 -5.73
CA THR A 96 -0.10 -0.91 -5.32
C THR A 96 -1.58 -0.63 -5.19
N VAL A 97 -1.95 0.25 -4.26
CA VAL A 97 -3.34 0.55 -3.90
C VAL A 97 -3.57 2.03 -3.70
N PHE A 98 -4.80 2.47 -3.93
CA PHE A 98 -5.31 3.74 -3.44
C PHE A 98 -5.76 3.58 -1.99
N VAL A 99 -5.31 4.48 -1.14
CA VAL A 99 -5.64 4.53 0.30
C VAL A 99 -6.38 5.83 0.56
N VAL A 100 -7.60 5.73 1.10
CA VAL A 100 -8.39 6.90 1.49
C VAL A 100 -7.88 7.44 2.81
N LEU A 101 -7.44 8.70 2.80
CA LEU A 101 -7.01 9.44 3.99
C LEU A 101 -8.05 10.44 4.45
N ASP A 102 -8.77 11.07 3.51
CA ASP A 102 -9.77 12.09 3.79
C ASP A 102 -11.01 11.89 2.89
N GLU A 103 -12.06 11.31 3.45
CA GLU A 103 -13.33 11.07 2.74
C GLU A 103 -14.08 12.35 2.36
N SER A 104 -13.73 13.49 2.95
CA SER A 104 -14.34 14.79 2.63
C SER A 104 -13.83 15.39 1.33
N LYS A 105 -12.67 14.94 0.85
CA LYS A 105 -12.03 15.37 -0.39
C LYS A 105 -12.33 14.41 -1.52
N LYS A 106 -12.24 14.91 -2.75
CA LYS A 106 -12.53 14.13 -3.96
C LYS A 106 -11.25 13.77 -4.72
N GLY A 107 -11.34 12.68 -5.46
CA GLY A 107 -10.25 12.24 -6.33
C GLY A 107 -8.94 12.06 -5.58
N MET A 108 -7.86 12.48 -6.22
CA MET A 108 -6.51 12.32 -5.67
C MET A 108 -6.21 13.19 -4.44
N GLU A 109 -6.98 14.26 -4.18
CA GLU A 109 -6.76 15.10 -3.00
C GLU A 109 -7.07 14.40 -1.68
N GLY A 110 -7.97 13.38 -1.71
CA GLY A 110 -8.37 12.61 -0.52
C GLY A 110 -7.68 11.26 -0.40
N MET A 111 -6.82 10.91 -1.36
CA MET A 111 -6.18 9.60 -1.42
C MET A 111 -4.67 9.70 -1.60
N GLU A 112 -3.99 8.69 -1.10
CA GLU A 112 -2.57 8.45 -1.38
C GLU A 112 -2.38 7.06 -1.98
N ILE A 113 -1.20 6.84 -2.55
CA ILE A 113 -0.83 5.55 -3.11
C ILE A 113 0.17 4.86 -2.19
N GLY A 114 -0.09 3.57 -1.92
CA GLY A 114 0.80 2.71 -1.16
C GLY A 114 1.11 1.41 -1.88
N ARG A 115 2.33 0.90 -1.75
CA ARG A 115 2.70 -0.46 -2.14
C ARG A 115 2.52 -1.39 -0.96
N ILE A 116 1.72 -2.43 -1.11
CA ILE A 116 1.47 -3.40 -0.05
C ILE A 116 2.69 -4.30 0.14
N LEU A 117 3.27 -4.28 1.34
CA LEU A 117 4.39 -5.15 1.72
C LEU A 117 3.92 -6.43 2.40
N LEU A 118 2.83 -6.34 3.18
CA LEU A 118 2.27 -7.44 3.95
C LEU A 118 0.82 -7.18 4.30
N PHE A 119 -0.05 -8.17 4.15
CA PHE A 119 -1.34 -8.21 4.82
C PHE A 119 -1.24 -9.06 6.09
N PHE A 120 -1.76 -8.55 7.19
CA PHE A 120 -1.70 -9.27 8.46
C PHE A 120 -2.87 -8.92 9.38
N SER A 121 -3.11 -9.79 10.36
CA SER A 121 -4.03 -9.52 11.45
C SER A 121 -3.40 -9.84 12.80
N PHE A 122 -3.87 -9.16 13.82
CA PHE A 122 -3.45 -9.37 15.21
C PHE A 122 -4.56 -9.00 16.17
N GLN A 123 -4.41 -9.44 17.42
CA GLN A 123 -5.31 -9.05 18.52
C GLN A 123 -4.59 -8.10 19.46
N TYR A 124 -5.25 -7.01 19.81
CA TYR A 124 -4.78 -6.06 20.81
C TYR A 124 -5.95 -5.58 21.66
N ARG A 125 -5.84 -5.64 23.00
CA ARG A 125 -6.88 -5.26 23.96
C ARG A 125 -8.27 -5.83 23.60
N TRP A 126 -8.31 -7.14 23.31
CA TRP A 126 -9.54 -7.89 22.96
C TRP A 126 -10.18 -7.51 21.61
N ARG A 127 -9.56 -6.63 20.85
CA ARG A 127 -9.97 -6.28 19.48
C ARG A 127 -9.09 -6.98 18.46
N ASN A 128 -9.72 -7.41 17.38
CA ASN A 128 -9.01 -7.92 16.20
C ASN A 128 -8.80 -6.77 15.21
N PHE A 129 -7.57 -6.67 14.71
CA PHE A 129 -7.16 -5.71 13.69
C PHE A 129 -6.77 -6.46 12.43
N SER A 130 -7.29 -6.01 11.30
CA SER A 130 -6.86 -6.43 9.96
C SER A 130 -6.14 -5.25 9.33
N CYS A 131 -4.85 -5.43 9.00
CA CYS A 131 -3.97 -4.34 8.63
C CYS A 131 -3.14 -4.69 7.40
N ALA A 132 -2.61 -3.65 6.78
CA ALA A 132 -1.56 -3.74 5.79
C ALA A 132 -0.32 -2.96 6.25
N LEU A 133 0.86 -3.51 5.99
CA LEU A 133 2.12 -2.79 6.02
C LEU A 133 2.37 -2.27 4.62
N ILE A 134 2.56 -0.97 4.46
CA ILE A 134 2.71 -0.33 3.16
C ILE A 134 3.95 0.54 3.08
N ASN A 135 4.44 0.74 1.85
CA ASN A 135 5.34 1.83 1.48
C ASN A 135 4.52 2.91 0.80
N TRP A 136 4.68 4.14 1.24
CA TRP A 136 4.01 5.29 0.63
C TRP A 136 4.70 5.76 -0.65
N PHE A 137 3.91 6.38 -1.52
CA PHE A 137 4.37 7.18 -2.65
C PHE A 137 3.97 8.64 -2.42
N VAL A 138 4.81 9.56 -2.88
CA VAL A 138 4.51 11.00 -2.92
C VAL A 138 4.20 11.41 -4.34
N TYR A 139 3.30 12.39 -4.49
CA TYR A 139 2.94 12.97 -5.79
C TYR A 139 3.89 14.10 -6.16
N ASP A 140 4.07 14.32 -7.45
CA ASP A 140 4.56 15.59 -7.95
C ASP A 140 3.46 16.68 -7.76
N ASP A 141 3.86 17.96 -7.75
CA ASP A 141 2.95 19.07 -7.41
C ASP A 141 1.76 19.21 -8.39
N GLU A 142 1.96 18.81 -9.66
CA GLU A 142 0.94 18.94 -10.71
C GLU A 142 0.93 17.68 -11.61
N PRO A 143 -0.21 17.33 -12.23
CA PRO A 143 -0.27 16.30 -13.24
C PRO A 143 0.61 16.63 -14.44
N ASP A 144 1.14 15.60 -15.10
CA ASP A 144 1.90 15.73 -16.34
C ASP A 144 1.06 16.43 -17.43
N CYS A 145 1.61 17.47 -18.04
CA CYS A 145 0.88 18.35 -18.96
C CYS A 145 0.48 17.67 -20.27
N ASP A 146 1.18 16.63 -20.69
CA ASP A 146 0.94 15.94 -21.96
C ASP A 146 -0.08 14.80 -21.80
N THR A 147 -0.04 14.10 -20.66
CA THR A 147 -0.87 12.93 -20.41
C THR A 147 -2.03 13.18 -19.44
N GLY A 148 -1.95 14.24 -18.63
CA GLY A 148 -2.90 14.51 -17.55
C GLY A 148 -2.81 13.51 -16.39
N MET A 149 -1.81 12.63 -16.38
CA MET A 149 -1.61 11.66 -15.31
C MET A 149 -0.78 12.26 -14.18
N TRP A 150 -1.15 11.92 -12.96
CA TRP A 150 -0.29 12.20 -11.80
C TRP A 150 0.98 11.36 -11.87
N THR A 151 2.10 11.95 -11.46
CA THR A 151 3.37 11.27 -11.32
C THR A 151 3.65 11.05 -9.84
N VAL A 152 4.13 9.85 -9.50
CA VAL A 152 4.43 9.46 -8.13
C VAL A 152 5.81 8.83 -8.02
N GLN A 153 6.44 9.02 -6.86
CA GLN A 153 7.73 8.42 -6.51
C GLN A 153 7.62 7.78 -5.14
N MET A 154 8.42 6.72 -4.89
CA MET A 154 8.45 6.12 -3.57
C MET A 154 8.92 7.12 -2.53
N GLU A 155 8.16 7.28 -1.46
CA GLU A 155 8.50 8.19 -0.36
C GLU A 155 9.69 7.65 0.44
N HIS A 156 10.65 8.54 0.73
CA HIS A 156 11.81 8.23 1.55
C HIS A 156 11.91 9.21 2.72
N ASP A 157 12.32 8.68 3.87
CA ASP A 157 12.64 9.52 5.03
C ASP A 157 13.93 10.32 4.81
N ARG A 158 14.24 11.22 5.76
CA ARG A 158 15.47 12.05 5.74
C ARG A 158 16.78 11.23 5.70
N HIS A 159 16.72 9.92 5.90
CA HIS A 159 17.86 9.01 5.85
C HIS A 159 17.88 8.17 4.57
N GLY A 160 17.01 8.47 3.61
CA GLY A 160 16.88 7.73 2.34
C GLY A 160 16.26 6.34 2.48
N ARG A 161 15.55 6.05 3.56
CA ARG A 161 14.85 4.77 3.76
C ARG A 161 13.39 4.94 3.33
N PRO A 162 12.80 3.93 2.65
CA PRO A 162 11.38 3.97 2.30
C PRO A 162 10.50 4.22 3.53
N THR A 163 9.57 5.15 3.42
CA THR A 163 8.58 5.41 4.48
C THR A 163 7.58 4.29 4.51
N ILE A 164 7.54 3.56 5.62
CA ILE A 164 6.59 2.46 5.83
C ILE A 164 5.62 2.79 6.96
N GLU A 165 4.39 2.35 6.78
CA GLU A 165 3.33 2.55 7.76
C GLU A 165 2.41 1.33 7.86
N VAL A 166 1.75 1.19 9.02
CA VAL A 166 0.67 0.22 9.22
C VAL A 166 -0.65 0.97 9.10
N ILE A 167 -1.51 0.51 8.20
CA ILE A 167 -2.86 1.05 8.02
C ILE A 167 -3.92 -0.02 8.29
N ASN A 168 -5.14 0.41 8.60
CA ASN A 168 -6.29 -0.47 8.60
C ASN A 168 -6.60 -0.89 7.15
N ILE A 169 -6.95 -2.16 6.93
CA ILE A 169 -7.32 -2.66 5.60
C ILE A 169 -8.54 -1.94 5.03
N ASP A 170 -9.43 -1.44 5.88
CA ASP A 170 -10.64 -0.71 5.49
C ASP A 170 -10.34 0.66 4.84
N SER A 171 -9.12 1.19 5.01
CA SER A 171 -8.67 2.41 4.33
C SER A 171 -8.27 2.16 2.87
N ILE A 172 -8.12 0.91 2.45
CA ILE A 172 -7.76 0.55 1.08
C ILE A 172 -9.02 0.59 0.21
N ALA A 173 -9.00 1.42 -0.82
CA ALA A 173 -10.12 1.57 -1.75
C ALA A 173 -10.10 0.47 -2.83
N TRP A 174 -9.10 0.47 -3.69
CA TRP A 174 -8.87 -0.52 -4.77
C TRP A 174 -7.41 -0.50 -5.23
N GLY A 175 -7.06 -1.32 -6.23
CA GLY A 175 -5.71 -1.38 -6.79
C GLY A 175 -5.35 -0.11 -7.57
N ALA A 176 -4.14 0.40 -7.38
CA ALA A 176 -3.57 1.48 -8.16
C ALA A 176 -2.68 0.89 -9.26
N HIS A 177 -2.89 1.28 -10.51
CA HIS A 177 -2.05 0.84 -11.61
C HIS A 177 -0.99 1.88 -11.94
N LEU A 178 0.28 1.52 -11.77
CA LEU A 178 1.42 2.40 -12.01
C LEU A 178 2.16 2.03 -13.28
N LEU A 179 2.43 3.02 -14.14
CA LEU A 179 3.23 2.88 -15.35
C LEU A 179 4.59 3.55 -15.13
N PRO A 180 5.72 2.88 -15.38
CA PRO A 180 7.02 3.50 -15.17
C PRO A 180 7.27 4.67 -16.12
N VAL A 181 7.88 5.72 -15.60
CA VAL A 181 8.39 6.83 -16.42
C VAL A 181 9.77 6.43 -16.94
N TYR A 182 9.83 6.08 -18.22
CA TYR A 182 11.06 5.53 -18.83
C TYR A 182 12.18 6.55 -19.00
N GLY A 183 11.88 7.84 -19.12
CA GLY A 183 12.90 8.87 -19.34
C GLY A 183 13.72 8.63 -20.62
N SER A 184 14.99 9.08 -20.59
CA SER A 184 15.93 8.92 -21.72
C SER A 184 16.91 7.74 -21.53
N SER A 185 16.86 7.05 -20.40
CA SER A 185 17.76 5.95 -20.10
C SER A 185 17.35 4.67 -20.82
N ARG A 186 18.35 3.89 -21.29
CA ARG A 186 18.10 2.57 -21.88
C ARG A 186 17.57 1.62 -20.80
N VAL A 187 16.49 0.95 -21.08
CA VAL A 187 15.98 -0.15 -20.24
C VAL A 187 16.96 -1.33 -20.33
N PRO A 188 17.39 -1.94 -19.23
CA PRO A 188 18.27 -3.11 -19.24
C PRO A 188 17.70 -4.26 -20.07
N ASP A 189 18.56 -4.98 -20.79
CA ASP A 189 18.12 -6.08 -21.68
C ASP A 189 17.54 -7.28 -20.91
N ASP A 190 17.87 -7.43 -19.62
CA ASP A 190 17.40 -8.45 -18.68
C ASP A 190 16.20 -7.98 -17.83
N PHE A 191 15.66 -6.78 -18.12
CA PHE A 191 14.51 -6.22 -17.41
C PHE A 191 13.27 -7.08 -17.58
N SER A 192 12.61 -7.39 -16.46
CA SER A 192 11.35 -8.11 -16.44
C SER A 192 10.22 -7.26 -15.84
N HIS A 193 9.00 -7.48 -16.30
CA HIS A 193 7.81 -6.78 -15.79
C HIS A 193 7.62 -6.95 -14.26
N HIS A 194 8.18 -7.99 -13.65
CA HIS A 194 8.15 -8.19 -12.20
C HIS A 194 8.97 -7.17 -11.42
N ASP A 195 10.00 -6.61 -12.07
CA ASP A 195 10.97 -5.73 -11.42
C ASP A 195 10.61 -4.24 -11.60
N THR A 196 9.49 -3.95 -12.25
CA THR A 196 9.10 -2.58 -12.63
C THR A 196 9.12 -1.63 -11.44
N LEU A 197 8.45 -1.98 -10.34
CA LEU A 197 8.37 -1.13 -9.14
C LEU A 197 9.68 -1.00 -8.35
N ASP A 198 10.65 -1.84 -8.64
CA ASP A 198 11.97 -1.83 -7.99
C ASP A 198 13.07 -1.27 -8.92
N SER A 199 12.78 -1.08 -10.22
CA SER A 199 13.75 -0.65 -11.23
C SER A 199 13.60 0.81 -11.65
N PHE A 200 12.44 1.42 -11.46
CA PHE A 200 12.16 2.80 -11.81
C PHE A 200 11.91 3.64 -10.56
N ASN A 201 12.25 4.93 -10.66
CA ASN A 201 12.10 5.87 -9.54
C ASN A 201 10.77 6.62 -9.58
N SER A 202 10.16 6.75 -10.77
CA SER A 202 8.95 7.55 -10.99
C SER A 202 7.94 6.78 -11.84
N PHE A 203 6.65 7.00 -11.54
CA PHE A 203 5.55 6.28 -12.17
C PHE A 203 4.39 7.21 -12.47
N PHE A 204 3.75 7.04 -13.62
CA PHE A 204 2.45 7.62 -13.89
C PHE A 204 1.35 6.80 -13.19
N VAL A 205 0.40 7.49 -12.56
CA VAL A 205 -0.83 6.89 -12.05
C VAL A 205 -1.79 6.69 -13.20
N ASN A 206 -1.92 5.46 -13.67
CA ASN A 206 -2.72 5.12 -14.84
C ASN A 206 -4.23 5.16 -14.53
N HIS A 207 -4.85 6.30 -14.76
CA HIS A 207 -6.29 6.42 -14.63
C HIS A 207 -7.07 5.94 -15.87
N TYR A 208 -6.38 5.50 -16.92
CA TYR A 208 -7.01 4.92 -18.12
C TYR A 208 -7.19 3.40 -18.05
N ILE A 209 -6.80 2.76 -16.94
CA ILE A 209 -6.87 1.30 -16.76
C ILE A 209 -8.32 0.79 -16.83
N ASP A 210 -9.25 1.52 -16.25
CA ASP A 210 -10.68 1.21 -16.24
C ASP A 210 -11.53 2.48 -16.09
N HIS A 211 -12.83 2.35 -16.31
CA HIS A 211 -13.76 3.47 -16.32
C HIS A 211 -14.02 4.05 -14.93
N HIS A 212 -14.00 3.20 -13.89
CA HIS A 212 -14.19 3.62 -12.51
C HIS A 212 -13.04 4.50 -12.04
N THR A 213 -11.80 4.03 -12.20
CA THR A 213 -10.58 4.75 -11.84
C THR A 213 -10.49 6.09 -12.60
N HIS A 214 -10.78 6.07 -13.91
CA HIS A 214 -10.79 7.30 -14.71
C HIS A 214 -11.77 8.32 -14.16
N LYS A 215 -13.03 7.92 -13.97
CA LYS A 215 -14.08 8.82 -13.46
C LYS A 215 -13.75 9.35 -12.07
N PHE A 216 -13.17 8.51 -11.21
CA PHE A 216 -12.88 8.89 -9.83
C PHE A 216 -11.71 9.88 -9.71
N ILE A 217 -10.63 9.64 -10.48
CA ILE A 217 -9.42 10.48 -10.42
C ILE A 217 -9.60 11.81 -11.16
N THR A 218 -10.40 11.83 -12.25
CA THR A 218 -10.55 13.03 -13.10
C THR A 218 -11.67 13.99 -12.65
N VAL A 219 -12.49 13.61 -11.67
CA VAL A 219 -13.50 14.53 -11.11
C VAL A 219 -12.81 15.49 -10.16
N THR A 220 -12.51 16.69 -10.67
CA THR A 220 -12.14 17.89 -9.93
C THR A 220 -13.36 18.54 -9.28
#